data_ae2d0139484a34b42fabe8c28fd3449e
#
_entry.id   ae2d0139484a34b42fabe8c28fd3449e
#
_cell.length_a   1.000
_cell.length_b   1.000
_cell.length_c   1.000
_cell.angle_alpha   90.00
_cell.angle_beta   90.00
_cell.angle_gamma   90.00
#
_symmetry.space_group_name_H-M   'P 1'
#
loop_
_entity.id
_entity.type
_entity.pdbx_description
1 polymer ?
#
loop_
_entity_poly.entity_id
_entity_poly.type
_entity_poly.pdbx_seq_one_letter_code
_entity_poly.pdbx_strand_id
1 'polypeptide(L)'
;MKVLHFGTLVASQGGPAMSTYWALYGLRQQGVDAEIIMFPLREGDVLRGEEVPVHYVQSVPHTPLAYASSCKRDIQNAGVFDIYHAQGVWLWSTYALVDVAKKLGKPYLITPRGMLYPQDIAKHNKGFKKLSLKWRLLDDLNHAACVHVTCKDEMMHCRNLGITSPMAIIPNPVEIKDYPYKKEDNKFRLGYLGRLSLRKNVEALIYAFADMGEMAADAELLIIGGGDDKYEQFLKDKVLELGLKNVVFAGFLNGEEKDKALASCSVLAMPSEFENLGNVILEGLVRRIPCIATTGAPWEELNTEHCGWQVPYTQKDITDAVRKAMCTSTEELSLMGENGRRLMERKYSVEAVAKDLKVVYQWILGKGEKPEFVYEGKKSDVNAKTAFVKELHQGKLFV
;
A
#
# COMPACT_ATOMS: atom_id res chain seq x y z
N MET A 1 15.34 22.68 0.35
CA MET A 1 14.03 22.38 0.92
C MET A 1 14.21 21.25 1.90
N LYS A 2 13.81 21.48 3.15
CA LYS A 2 13.97 20.55 4.26
C LYS A 2 12.62 19.99 4.68
N VAL A 3 12.46 18.67 4.72
CA VAL A 3 11.17 18.01 4.99
C VAL A 3 11.32 16.98 6.09
N LEU A 4 10.47 17.04 7.12
CA LEU A 4 10.41 16.03 8.17
C LEU A 4 9.22 15.12 7.95
N HIS A 5 9.47 13.82 7.82
CA HIS A 5 8.43 12.80 7.88
C HIS A 5 8.27 12.26 9.29
N PHE A 6 7.04 11.90 9.67
CA PHE A 6 6.81 11.04 10.83
C PHE A 6 6.21 9.72 10.36
N GLY A 7 6.93 8.63 10.57
CA GLY A 7 6.54 7.31 10.06
C GLY A 7 7.36 6.19 10.68
N THR A 8 7.67 5.17 9.89
CA THR A 8 8.49 4.03 10.32
C THR A 8 9.35 3.52 9.15
N LEU A 9 10.56 3.09 9.48
CA LEU A 9 11.47 2.36 8.58
C LEU A 9 11.74 0.94 9.08
N VAL A 10 11.00 0.47 10.07
CA VAL A 10 11.17 -0.87 10.64
C VAL A 10 10.71 -1.93 9.66
N ALA A 11 11.61 -2.82 9.25
CA ALA A 11 11.39 -3.81 8.19
C ALA A 11 10.21 -4.74 8.46
N SER A 12 9.98 -5.13 9.73
CA SER A 12 8.87 -5.99 10.15
C SER A 12 7.47 -5.36 9.93
N GLN A 13 7.39 -4.03 9.75
CA GLN A 13 6.14 -3.34 9.46
C GLN A 13 5.74 -3.40 7.97
N GLY A 14 6.53 -4.06 7.13
CA GLY A 14 6.18 -4.43 5.76
C GLY A 14 6.01 -3.26 4.80
N GLY A 15 4.96 -3.29 3.98
CA GLY A 15 4.73 -2.35 2.88
C GLY A 15 4.79 -0.86 3.24
N PRO A 16 4.17 -0.38 4.33
CA PRO A 16 4.25 1.03 4.74
C PRO A 16 5.67 1.51 5.04
N ALA A 17 6.49 0.68 5.70
CA ALA A 17 7.88 1.02 5.99
C ALA A 17 8.72 1.10 4.71
N MET A 18 8.54 0.11 3.80
CA MET A 18 9.23 0.08 2.52
C MET A 18 8.90 1.29 1.65
N SER A 19 7.62 1.61 1.50
CA SER A 19 7.20 2.75 0.69
C SER A 19 7.65 4.09 1.28
N THR A 20 7.71 4.20 2.62
CA THR A 20 8.26 5.38 3.29
C THR A 20 9.76 5.50 3.04
N TYR A 21 10.50 4.42 3.18
CA TYR A 21 11.94 4.39 2.91
C TYR A 21 12.26 4.83 1.48
N TRP A 22 11.66 4.18 0.49
CA TRP A 22 11.92 4.49 -0.91
C TRP A 22 11.51 5.92 -1.30
N ALA A 23 10.43 6.44 -0.72
CA ALA A 23 10.03 7.84 -0.94
C ALA A 23 11.08 8.83 -0.39
N LEU A 24 11.57 8.59 0.83
CA LEU A 24 12.59 9.43 1.46
C LEU A 24 13.94 9.32 0.72
N TYR A 25 14.36 8.11 0.39
CA TYR A 25 15.58 7.86 -0.39
C TYR A 25 15.53 8.62 -1.73
N GLY A 26 14.45 8.45 -2.49
CA GLY A 26 14.30 9.12 -3.79
C GLY A 26 14.26 10.65 -3.67
N LEU A 27 13.60 11.19 -2.65
CA LEU A 27 13.60 12.63 -2.38
C LEU A 27 15.03 13.17 -2.13
N ARG A 28 15.84 12.42 -1.37
CA ARG A 28 17.23 12.80 -1.11
C ARG A 28 18.08 12.75 -2.37
N GLN A 29 17.89 11.73 -3.22
CA GLN A 29 18.56 11.65 -4.53
C GLN A 29 18.21 12.84 -5.43
N GLN A 30 17.06 13.45 -5.24
CA GLN A 30 16.63 14.64 -5.98
C GLN A 30 16.97 15.98 -5.28
N GLY A 31 17.84 15.94 -4.27
CA GLY A 31 18.32 17.13 -3.55
C GLY A 31 17.31 17.74 -2.59
N VAL A 32 16.32 16.98 -2.13
CA VAL A 32 15.45 17.34 -1.02
C VAL A 32 16.10 16.83 0.27
N ASP A 33 16.31 17.69 1.25
CA ASP A 33 16.79 17.31 2.58
C ASP A 33 15.62 16.67 3.36
N ALA A 34 15.33 15.40 3.07
CA ALA A 34 14.25 14.63 3.65
C ALA A 34 14.77 13.79 4.81
N GLU A 35 14.18 13.98 5.99
CA GLU A 35 14.50 13.30 7.23
C GLU A 35 13.26 12.63 7.81
N ILE A 36 13.43 11.66 8.71
CA ILE A 36 12.32 10.99 9.39
C ILE A 36 12.48 11.04 10.90
N ILE A 37 11.37 11.25 11.60
CA ILE A 37 11.27 10.98 13.03
C ILE A 37 10.37 9.75 13.23
N MET A 38 10.75 8.86 14.13
CA MET A 38 10.04 7.62 14.41
C MET A 38 10.11 7.23 15.89
N PHE A 39 9.29 6.30 16.30
CA PHE A 39 9.40 5.71 17.62
C PHE A 39 10.68 4.90 17.76
N PRO A 40 11.21 4.72 19.00
CA PRO A 40 12.41 3.95 19.21
C PRO A 40 12.24 2.50 18.75
N LEU A 41 13.34 1.91 18.31
CA LEU A 41 13.39 0.49 17.92
C LEU A 41 13.11 -0.41 19.12
N ARG A 42 12.44 -1.51 18.87
CA ARG A 42 12.30 -2.60 19.84
C ARG A 42 13.41 -3.61 19.61
N GLU A 43 13.64 -4.47 20.59
CA GLU A 43 14.56 -5.59 20.45
C GLU A 43 14.17 -6.47 19.23
N GLY A 44 15.14 -6.73 18.36
CA GLY A 44 14.93 -7.47 17.10
C GLY A 44 14.43 -6.64 15.91
N ASP A 45 14.13 -5.36 16.08
CA ASP A 45 13.78 -4.49 14.94
C ASP A 45 15.00 -4.23 14.05
N VAL A 46 14.79 -4.36 12.74
CA VAL A 46 15.78 -4.04 11.72
C VAL A 46 15.34 -2.79 10.97
N LEU A 47 16.18 -1.77 10.98
CA LEU A 47 15.98 -0.59 10.14
C LEU A 47 16.31 -0.90 8.69
N ARG A 48 15.53 -0.29 7.80
CA ARG A 48 15.92 -0.16 6.40
C ARG A 48 16.41 1.27 6.17
N GLY A 49 17.57 1.39 5.55
CA GLY A 49 18.06 2.64 4.98
C GLY A 49 18.91 3.47 5.92
N GLU A 50 20.19 3.20 5.94
CA GLU A 50 21.20 4.02 6.64
C GLU A 50 21.37 5.41 6.00
N GLU A 51 20.93 5.60 4.73
CA GLU A 51 21.09 6.85 3.99
C GLU A 51 20.06 7.93 4.34
N VAL A 52 19.00 7.58 5.09
CA VAL A 52 17.97 8.52 5.53
C VAL A 52 18.25 8.93 6.98
N PRO A 53 18.46 10.24 7.28
CA PRO A 53 18.64 10.68 8.65
C PRO A 53 17.40 10.38 9.51
N VAL A 54 17.63 9.73 10.66
CA VAL A 54 16.57 9.28 11.56
C VAL A 54 16.68 10.00 12.90
N HIS A 55 15.56 10.60 13.31
CA HIS A 55 15.35 11.10 14.66
C HIS A 55 14.48 10.14 15.45
N TYR A 56 14.68 10.05 16.76
CA TYR A 56 13.90 9.17 17.61
C TYR A 56 13.10 9.94 18.66
N VAL A 57 11.84 9.53 18.82
CA VAL A 57 11.05 9.95 19.98
C VAL A 57 11.64 9.29 21.23
N GLN A 58 11.92 10.07 22.27
CA GLN A 58 12.61 9.59 23.46
C GLN A 58 11.70 8.74 24.38
N SER A 59 10.40 9.05 24.43
CA SER A 59 9.46 8.28 25.24
C SER A 59 8.87 7.08 24.47
N VAL A 60 8.73 5.97 25.20
CA VAL A 60 8.09 4.75 24.65
C VAL A 60 6.61 5.02 24.40
N PRO A 61 6.07 4.62 23.23
CA PRO A 61 4.66 4.85 22.94
C PRO A 61 3.77 3.88 23.72
N HIS A 62 2.64 4.41 24.26
CA HIS A 62 1.62 3.66 24.98
C HIS A 62 0.34 3.52 24.15
N THR A 63 -0.31 2.36 24.25
CA THR A 63 -1.63 2.12 23.62
C THR A 63 -2.74 2.94 24.33
N PRO A 64 -3.85 3.27 23.63
CA PRO A 64 -4.25 2.77 22.29
C PRO A 64 -3.75 3.60 21.11
N LEU A 65 -3.22 4.83 21.32
CA LEU A 65 -2.89 5.81 20.29
C LEU A 65 -1.40 5.84 19.93
N ALA A 66 -0.60 4.96 20.48
CA ALA A 66 0.85 5.13 20.51
C ALA A 66 1.24 6.50 21.08
N TYR A 67 0.56 6.90 22.18
CA TYR A 67 0.86 8.14 22.87
C TYR A 67 2.27 8.14 23.44
N ALA A 68 3.02 9.20 23.18
CA ALA A 68 4.37 9.39 23.68
C ALA A 68 4.51 10.83 24.17
N SER A 69 4.77 11.01 25.47
CA SER A 69 4.75 12.32 26.12
C SER A 69 5.80 13.30 25.59
N SER A 70 6.97 12.80 25.17
CA SER A 70 8.05 13.62 24.62
C SER A 70 7.86 13.99 23.14
N CYS A 71 6.91 13.36 22.44
CA CYS A 71 6.79 13.38 20.98
C CYS A 71 6.86 14.80 20.37
N LYS A 72 6.07 15.76 20.91
CA LYS A 72 6.08 17.14 20.41
C LYS A 72 7.41 17.83 20.62
N ARG A 73 8.03 17.63 21.80
CA ARG A 73 9.34 18.19 22.13
C ARG A 73 10.42 17.62 21.21
N ASP A 74 10.38 16.31 20.96
CA ASP A 74 11.39 15.64 20.15
C ASP A 74 11.26 16.02 18.66
N ILE A 75 10.03 16.24 18.15
CA ILE A 75 9.82 16.85 16.82
C ILE A 75 10.42 18.25 16.74
N GLN A 76 10.25 19.09 17.78
CA GLN A 76 10.84 20.43 17.81
C GLN A 76 12.36 20.38 17.90
N ASN A 77 12.93 19.44 18.67
CA ASN A 77 14.37 19.25 18.82
C ASN A 77 15.04 18.72 17.54
N ALA A 78 14.32 18.02 16.67
CA ALA A 78 14.81 17.61 15.36
C ALA A 78 15.15 18.80 14.45
N GLY A 79 14.60 19.98 14.75
CA GLY A 79 14.89 21.23 14.03
C GLY A 79 13.65 21.86 13.39
N VAL A 80 13.89 22.91 12.61
CA VAL A 80 12.84 23.57 11.84
C VAL A 80 12.90 23.13 10.38
N PHE A 81 11.77 22.64 9.88
CA PHE A 81 11.62 22.14 8.53
C PHE A 81 10.69 23.05 7.72
N ASP A 82 10.86 23.05 6.40
CA ASP A 82 9.97 23.79 5.49
C ASP A 82 8.59 23.14 5.41
N ILE A 83 8.55 21.80 5.51
CA ILE A 83 7.34 20.98 5.40
C ILE A 83 7.39 19.84 6.44
N TYR A 84 6.23 19.52 7.01
CA TYR A 84 6.01 18.39 7.92
C TYR A 84 5.04 17.38 7.27
N HIS A 85 5.41 16.10 7.20
CA HIS A 85 4.63 15.08 6.49
C HIS A 85 4.35 13.85 7.38
N ALA A 86 3.10 13.69 7.81
CA ALA A 86 2.66 12.55 8.62
C ALA A 86 2.33 11.33 7.74
N GLN A 87 2.82 10.15 8.15
CA GLN A 87 2.55 8.88 7.49
C GLN A 87 1.56 8.07 8.34
N GLY A 88 0.32 7.98 7.87
CA GLY A 88 -0.78 7.33 8.57
C GLY A 88 -1.64 8.32 9.38
N VAL A 89 -2.73 7.78 9.90
CA VAL A 89 -3.70 8.48 10.76
C VAL A 89 -3.98 7.64 12.01
N TRP A 90 -4.80 8.13 12.93
CA TRP A 90 -5.19 7.47 14.20
C TRP A 90 -4.09 7.38 15.26
N LEU A 91 -2.88 7.85 15.00
CA LEU A 91 -1.75 7.78 15.93
C LEU A 91 -1.44 9.15 16.53
N TRP A 92 -0.94 9.17 17.76
CA TRP A 92 -0.50 10.39 18.42
C TRP A 92 0.60 11.11 17.65
N SER A 93 1.44 10.37 16.96
CA SER A 93 2.49 10.91 16.08
C SER A 93 1.95 11.89 15.04
N THR A 94 0.85 11.56 14.38
CA THR A 94 0.20 12.44 13.41
C THR A 94 -0.26 13.74 14.05
N TYR A 95 -0.97 13.64 15.19
CA TYR A 95 -1.46 14.83 15.91
C TYR A 95 -0.31 15.68 16.45
N ALA A 96 0.73 15.07 16.98
CA ALA A 96 1.90 15.78 17.51
C ALA A 96 2.66 16.54 16.40
N LEU A 97 2.84 15.92 15.23
CA LEU A 97 3.49 16.55 14.09
C LEU A 97 2.67 17.75 13.58
N VAL A 98 1.35 17.56 13.42
CA VAL A 98 0.44 18.63 12.98
C VAL A 98 0.44 19.80 13.97
N ASP A 99 0.39 19.54 15.27
CA ASP A 99 0.46 20.59 16.30
C ASP A 99 1.76 21.39 16.23
N VAL A 100 2.90 20.71 16.04
CA VAL A 100 4.20 21.37 15.91
C VAL A 100 4.24 22.20 14.62
N ALA A 101 3.78 21.67 13.49
CA ALA A 101 3.71 22.39 12.23
C ALA A 101 2.84 23.65 12.33
N LYS A 102 1.63 23.53 12.90
CA LYS A 102 0.72 24.66 13.15
C LYS A 102 1.35 25.72 14.05
N LYS A 103 2.00 25.30 15.14
CA LYS A 103 2.70 26.21 16.07
C LYS A 103 3.82 27.00 15.41
N LEU A 104 4.53 26.37 14.45
CA LEU A 104 5.64 27.00 13.72
C LEU A 104 5.17 27.75 12.47
N GLY A 105 3.87 27.78 12.16
CA GLY A 105 3.35 28.39 10.93
C GLY A 105 3.84 27.71 9.66
N LYS A 106 4.12 26.40 9.71
CA LYS A 106 4.65 25.61 8.59
C LYS A 106 3.58 24.74 7.96
N PRO A 107 3.61 24.55 6.63
CA PRO A 107 2.69 23.65 5.95
C PRO A 107 2.93 22.19 6.36
N TYR A 108 1.86 21.41 6.38
CA TYR A 108 1.93 19.99 6.64
C TYR A 108 1.08 19.18 5.65
N LEU A 109 1.52 17.94 5.44
CA LEU A 109 0.81 16.92 4.67
C LEU A 109 0.47 15.73 5.57
N ILE A 110 -0.59 15.01 5.18
CA ILE A 110 -0.97 13.75 5.81
C ILE A 110 -1.20 12.71 4.70
N THR A 111 -0.58 11.54 4.82
CA THR A 111 -0.82 10.37 3.97
C THR A 111 -1.63 9.34 4.75
N PRO A 112 -2.92 9.10 4.46
CA PRO A 112 -3.76 8.18 5.23
C PRO A 112 -3.38 6.70 5.09
N ARG A 113 -2.77 6.31 3.97
CA ARG A 113 -2.33 4.93 3.67
C ARG A 113 -3.43 3.87 3.79
N GLY A 114 -4.62 4.17 3.26
CA GLY A 114 -5.78 3.29 3.30
C GLY A 114 -6.52 3.22 4.64
N MET A 115 -6.01 3.88 5.68
CA MET A 115 -6.61 3.81 7.03
C MET A 115 -7.97 4.52 7.13
N LEU A 116 -8.37 5.28 6.10
CA LEU A 116 -9.66 5.97 6.01
C LEU A 116 -10.71 5.22 5.17
N TYR A 117 -10.42 4.02 4.72
CA TYR A 117 -11.41 3.16 4.09
C TYR A 117 -12.50 2.75 5.10
N PRO A 118 -13.77 2.63 4.69
CA PRO A 118 -14.85 2.24 5.58
C PRO A 118 -14.57 0.95 6.36
N GLN A 119 -13.98 -0.04 5.68
CA GLN A 119 -13.61 -1.33 6.24
C GLN A 119 -12.57 -1.18 7.36
N ASP A 120 -11.58 -0.29 7.21
CA ASP A 120 -10.56 -0.07 8.24
C ASP A 120 -11.07 0.80 9.39
N ILE A 121 -11.98 1.73 9.12
CA ILE A 121 -12.68 2.50 10.19
C ILE A 121 -13.54 1.56 11.03
N ALA A 122 -14.18 0.57 10.39
CA ALA A 122 -15.06 -0.39 11.05
C ALA A 122 -14.33 -1.42 11.92
N LYS A 123 -13.03 -1.66 11.67
CA LYS A 123 -12.20 -2.55 12.48
C LYS A 123 -11.87 -1.94 13.84
N HIS A 124 -11.11 -2.65 14.63
CA HIS A 124 -10.63 -2.34 15.98
C HIS A 124 -10.81 -0.86 16.43
N ASN A 125 -11.27 -0.65 17.66
CA ASN A 125 -11.48 0.69 18.24
C ASN A 125 -12.45 1.60 17.45
N LYS A 126 -13.46 1.03 16.79
CA LYS A 126 -14.46 1.73 15.97
C LYS A 126 -15.02 3.01 16.61
N GLY A 127 -15.39 2.94 17.90
CA GLY A 127 -15.92 4.10 18.63
C GLY A 127 -14.91 5.24 18.77
N PHE A 128 -13.67 4.89 19.09
CA PHE A 128 -12.58 5.85 19.20
C PHE A 128 -12.23 6.49 17.84
N LYS A 129 -12.14 5.70 16.76
CA LYS A 129 -11.87 6.21 15.42
C LYS A 129 -12.95 7.20 14.96
N LYS A 130 -14.24 6.88 15.18
CA LYS A 130 -15.35 7.77 14.87
C LYS A 130 -15.29 9.07 15.66
N LEU A 131 -14.99 9.00 16.95
CA LEU A 131 -14.85 10.16 17.80
C LEU A 131 -13.68 11.03 17.38
N SER A 132 -12.51 10.43 17.18
CA SER A 132 -11.29 11.12 16.73
C SER A 132 -11.47 11.78 15.36
N LEU A 133 -12.14 11.10 14.41
CA LEU A 133 -12.45 11.64 13.09
C LEU A 133 -13.31 12.92 13.22
N LYS A 134 -14.36 12.87 14.02
CA LYS A 134 -15.29 13.98 14.17
C LYS A 134 -14.68 15.18 14.92
N TRP A 135 -13.88 14.93 15.95
CA TRP A 135 -13.43 15.99 16.86
C TRP A 135 -12.13 16.67 16.41
N ARG A 136 -11.25 15.95 15.71
CA ARG A 136 -9.95 16.48 15.36
C ARG A 136 -9.44 16.09 13.99
N LEU A 137 -9.41 14.80 13.66
CA LEU A 137 -8.71 14.31 12.47
C LEU A 137 -9.24 14.93 11.18
N LEU A 138 -10.58 15.11 11.08
CA LEU A 138 -11.18 15.73 9.91
C LEU A 138 -10.78 17.21 9.78
N ASP A 139 -10.66 17.92 10.91
CA ASP A 139 -10.18 19.31 10.94
C ASP A 139 -8.70 19.37 10.51
N ASP A 140 -7.86 18.53 11.08
CA ASP A 140 -6.44 18.44 10.71
C ASP A 140 -6.26 18.10 9.21
N LEU A 141 -7.06 17.19 8.66
CA LEU A 141 -7.05 16.85 7.24
C LEU A 141 -7.55 18.00 6.35
N ASN A 142 -8.58 18.74 6.79
CA ASN A 142 -9.13 19.87 6.04
C ASN A 142 -8.26 21.13 6.08
N HIS A 143 -7.34 21.24 7.02
CA HIS A 143 -6.34 22.32 7.08
C HIS A 143 -4.94 21.89 6.61
N ALA A 144 -4.79 20.64 6.15
CA ALA A 144 -3.54 20.20 5.53
C ALA A 144 -3.30 20.98 4.23
N ALA A 145 -2.04 21.36 3.99
CA ALA A 145 -1.65 21.99 2.72
C ALA A 145 -1.93 21.07 1.52
N CYS A 146 -1.82 19.77 1.74
CA CYS A 146 -2.22 18.72 0.82
C CYS A 146 -2.41 17.39 1.58
N VAL A 147 -3.35 16.55 1.15
CA VAL A 147 -3.43 15.14 1.55
C VAL A 147 -2.80 14.31 0.43
N HIS A 148 -1.82 13.50 0.79
CA HIS A 148 -1.18 12.57 -0.14
C HIS A 148 -1.94 11.25 -0.11
N VAL A 149 -2.56 10.85 -1.21
CA VAL A 149 -3.26 9.57 -1.39
C VAL A 149 -2.54 8.72 -2.44
N THR A 150 -2.59 7.40 -2.28
CA THR A 150 -1.81 6.48 -3.14
C THR A 150 -2.54 6.11 -4.43
N CYS A 151 -3.84 6.30 -4.48
CA CYS A 151 -4.68 5.97 -5.64
C CYS A 151 -5.97 6.79 -5.66
N LYS A 152 -6.70 6.71 -6.77
CA LYS A 152 -7.97 7.41 -6.97
C LYS A 152 -9.05 6.96 -5.97
N ASP A 153 -9.10 5.66 -5.65
CA ASP A 153 -10.08 5.12 -4.71
C ASP A 153 -9.87 5.67 -3.29
N GLU A 154 -8.62 5.75 -2.85
CA GLU A 154 -8.29 6.39 -1.57
C GLU A 154 -8.73 7.85 -1.55
N MET A 155 -8.51 8.59 -2.65
CA MET A 155 -9.01 9.96 -2.78
C MET A 155 -10.53 10.03 -2.65
N MET A 156 -11.26 9.15 -3.35
CA MET A 156 -12.73 9.12 -3.29
C MET A 156 -13.24 8.80 -1.89
N HIS A 157 -12.63 7.84 -1.18
CA HIS A 157 -12.96 7.57 0.21
C HIS A 157 -12.70 8.76 1.13
N CYS A 158 -11.60 9.45 0.94
CA CYS A 158 -11.30 10.68 1.68
C CYS A 158 -12.34 11.78 1.38
N ARG A 159 -12.73 11.98 0.12
CA ARG A 159 -13.80 12.94 -0.26
C ARG A 159 -15.14 12.58 0.38
N ASN A 160 -15.51 11.32 0.39
CA ASN A 160 -16.74 10.84 1.01
C ASN A 160 -16.80 11.10 2.53
N LEU A 161 -15.63 11.15 3.20
CA LEU A 161 -15.53 11.56 4.60
C LEU A 161 -15.67 13.08 4.81
N GLY A 162 -15.74 13.87 3.74
CA GLY A 162 -15.85 15.34 3.78
C GLY A 162 -14.51 16.04 3.89
N ILE A 163 -13.42 15.43 3.43
CA ILE A 163 -12.12 16.08 3.32
C ILE A 163 -12.11 16.93 2.05
N THR A 164 -11.88 18.23 2.20
CA THR A 164 -11.95 19.25 1.12
C THR A 164 -10.60 19.84 0.74
N SER A 165 -9.55 19.61 1.54
CA SER A 165 -8.19 20.05 1.20
C SER A 165 -7.72 19.50 -0.16
N PRO A 166 -6.75 20.12 -0.83
CA PRO A 166 -6.13 19.55 -2.02
C PRO A 166 -5.61 18.13 -1.77
N MET A 167 -5.77 17.23 -2.74
CA MET A 167 -5.28 15.86 -2.67
C MET A 167 -4.37 15.54 -3.85
N ALA A 168 -3.15 15.08 -3.55
CA ALA A 168 -2.21 14.58 -4.53
C ALA A 168 -2.31 13.06 -4.65
N ILE A 169 -2.55 12.53 -5.83
CA ILE A 169 -2.50 11.09 -6.09
C ILE A 169 -1.07 10.73 -6.48
N ILE A 170 -0.31 10.15 -5.56
CA ILE A 170 1.07 9.71 -5.77
C ILE A 170 1.20 8.28 -5.23
N PRO A 171 1.51 7.30 -6.07
CA PRO A 171 1.55 5.90 -5.67
C PRO A 171 2.73 5.59 -4.74
N ASN A 172 2.72 4.39 -4.16
CA ASN A 172 3.90 3.88 -3.47
C ASN A 172 5.02 3.60 -4.46
N PRO A 173 6.28 3.96 -4.14
CA PRO A 173 7.42 3.68 -4.99
C PRO A 173 7.86 2.22 -4.92
N VAL A 174 8.45 1.74 -6.01
CA VAL A 174 9.14 0.46 -6.10
C VAL A 174 10.56 0.65 -6.62
N GLU A 175 11.50 -0.12 -6.06
CA GLU A 175 12.89 -0.12 -6.52
C GLU A 175 13.00 -0.75 -7.91
N ILE A 176 13.64 -0.05 -8.83
CA ILE A 176 13.98 -0.56 -10.16
C ILE A 176 15.41 -1.08 -10.14
N LYS A 177 15.55 -2.39 -10.17
CA LYS A 177 16.84 -3.07 -10.27
C LYS A 177 16.76 -4.29 -11.18
N ASP A 178 17.88 -4.94 -11.45
CA ASP A 178 17.88 -6.23 -12.12
C ASP A 178 17.45 -7.32 -11.14
N TYR A 179 16.33 -7.96 -11.47
CA TYR A 179 15.81 -9.11 -10.74
C TYR A 179 16.11 -10.40 -11.48
N PRO A 180 16.23 -11.55 -10.79
CA PRO A 180 16.38 -12.83 -11.46
C PRO A 180 15.28 -13.04 -12.49
N TYR A 181 15.66 -13.54 -13.66
CA TYR A 181 14.70 -13.97 -14.68
C TYR A 181 14.12 -15.35 -14.33
N LYS A 182 12.92 -15.61 -14.85
CA LYS A 182 12.30 -16.92 -14.77
C LYS A 182 13.28 -17.99 -15.28
N LYS A 183 13.44 -19.08 -14.52
CA LYS A 183 14.12 -20.29 -15.03
C LYS A 183 13.35 -20.84 -16.22
N GLU A 184 14.04 -21.39 -17.19
CA GLU A 184 13.48 -22.08 -18.36
C GLU A 184 12.90 -23.45 -17.98
N ASP A 185 12.13 -23.54 -16.88
CA ASP A 185 11.26 -24.67 -16.67
C ASP A 185 9.91 -24.32 -17.36
N ASN A 186 9.44 -25.15 -18.25
CA ASN A 186 8.19 -24.97 -18.98
C ASN A 186 6.94 -25.08 -18.08
N LYS A 187 7.11 -25.13 -16.76
CA LYS A 187 6.01 -25.31 -15.81
C LYS A 187 5.32 -23.97 -15.56
N PHE A 188 3.99 -23.92 -15.78
CA PHE A 188 3.20 -22.77 -15.34
C PHE A 188 3.13 -22.73 -13.81
N ARG A 189 3.53 -21.60 -13.23
CA ARG A 189 3.48 -21.40 -11.78
C ARG A 189 2.71 -20.13 -11.46
N LEU A 190 1.57 -20.29 -10.78
CA LEU A 190 0.82 -19.19 -10.21
C LEU A 190 1.36 -18.86 -8.83
N GLY A 191 1.91 -17.67 -8.64
CA GLY A 191 2.39 -17.21 -7.36
C GLY A 191 1.32 -16.44 -6.59
N TYR A 192 1.25 -16.62 -5.28
CA TYR A 192 0.64 -15.72 -4.33
C TYR A 192 1.73 -15.17 -3.41
N LEU A 193 1.70 -13.88 -3.14
CA LEU A 193 2.61 -13.22 -2.18
C LEU A 193 1.80 -12.38 -1.20
N GLY A 194 1.94 -12.64 0.10
CA GLY A 194 1.32 -11.78 1.11
C GLY A 194 0.98 -12.46 2.40
N ARG A 195 0.38 -11.67 3.31
CA ARG A 195 -0.11 -12.20 4.57
C ARG A 195 -1.30 -13.13 4.33
N LEU A 196 -1.31 -14.29 4.97
CA LEU A 196 -2.45 -15.19 4.96
C LEU A 196 -3.54 -14.66 5.91
N SER A 197 -4.66 -14.24 5.37
CA SER A 197 -5.83 -13.75 6.11
C SER A 197 -7.07 -13.79 5.23
N LEU A 198 -8.25 -13.90 5.81
CA LEU A 198 -9.54 -14.00 5.10
C LEU A 198 -9.71 -12.93 4.00
N ARG A 199 -9.35 -11.67 4.29
CA ARG A 199 -9.41 -10.58 3.32
C ARG A 199 -8.59 -10.81 2.04
N LYS A 200 -7.54 -11.60 2.14
CA LYS A 200 -6.65 -11.92 1.02
C LYS A 200 -7.19 -13.01 0.11
N ASN A 201 -8.20 -13.76 0.59
CA ASN A 201 -8.97 -14.72 -0.22
C ASN A 201 -8.11 -15.73 -0.99
N VAL A 202 -7.09 -16.27 -0.31
CA VAL A 202 -6.14 -17.21 -0.93
C VAL A 202 -6.84 -18.50 -1.35
N GLU A 203 -7.88 -18.90 -0.63
CA GLU A 203 -8.73 -20.05 -0.94
C GLU A 203 -9.33 -19.98 -2.35
N ALA A 204 -9.57 -18.78 -2.89
CA ALA A 204 -10.08 -18.65 -4.25
C ALA A 204 -9.11 -19.21 -5.31
N LEU A 205 -7.80 -19.13 -5.08
CA LEU A 205 -6.79 -19.71 -5.96
C LEU A 205 -6.76 -21.24 -5.83
N ILE A 206 -6.96 -21.77 -4.62
CA ILE A 206 -7.05 -23.21 -4.36
C ILE A 206 -8.28 -23.78 -5.07
N TYR A 207 -9.44 -23.12 -4.93
CA TYR A 207 -10.65 -23.53 -5.65
C TYR A 207 -10.49 -23.44 -7.18
N ALA A 208 -9.81 -22.39 -7.68
CA ALA A 208 -9.53 -22.26 -9.10
C ALA A 208 -8.71 -23.45 -9.63
N PHE A 209 -7.69 -23.89 -8.87
CA PHE A 209 -6.88 -25.06 -9.24
C PHE A 209 -7.69 -26.37 -9.20
N ALA A 210 -8.59 -26.53 -8.23
CA ALA A 210 -9.49 -27.67 -8.16
C ALA A 210 -10.47 -27.73 -9.35
N ASP A 211 -11.07 -26.58 -9.70
CA ASP A 211 -12.00 -26.47 -10.82
C ASP A 211 -11.36 -26.76 -12.19
N MET A 212 -10.05 -26.56 -12.31
CA MET A 212 -9.33 -26.83 -13.56
C MET A 212 -8.93 -28.30 -13.75
N GLY A 213 -8.90 -29.09 -12.68
CA GLY A 213 -8.64 -30.53 -12.74
C GLY A 213 -7.37 -30.88 -13.52
N GLU A 214 -7.51 -31.71 -14.58
CA GLU A 214 -6.37 -32.17 -15.41
C GLU A 214 -5.64 -31.03 -16.13
N MET A 215 -6.31 -29.93 -16.47
CA MET A 215 -5.65 -28.76 -17.06
C MET A 215 -4.55 -28.18 -16.15
N ALA A 216 -4.72 -28.25 -14.83
CA ALA A 216 -3.76 -27.79 -13.84
C ALA A 216 -2.75 -28.87 -13.40
N ALA A 217 -2.76 -30.08 -13.96
CA ALA A 217 -1.94 -31.19 -13.49
C ALA A 217 -0.43 -30.89 -13.53
N ASP A 218 0.01 -30.20 -14.58
CA ASP A 218 1.42 -29.79 -14.76
C ASP A 218 1.71 -28.37 -14.24
N ALA A 219 0.70 -27.70 -13.69
CA ALA A 219 0.86 -26.37 -13.07
C ALA A 219 1.14 -26.47 -11.58
N GLU A 220 1.55 -25.35 -10.99
CA GLU A 220 1.79 -25.24 -9.54
C GLU A 220 1.21 -23.94 -8.99
N LEU A 221 0.54 -24.02 -7.84
CA LEU A 221 0.19 -22.87 -7.02
C LEU A 221 1.23 -22.70 -5.91
N LEU A 222 2.01 -21.62 -5.97
CA LEU A 222 3.05 -21.29 -4.99
C LEU A 222 2.54 -20.20 -4.05
N ILE A 223 2.33 -20.53 -2.78
CA ILE A 223 1.83 -19.61 -1.74
C ILE A 223 3.01 -19.15 -0.90
N ILE A 224 3.39 -17.86 -1.05
CA ILE A 224 4.50 -17.21 -0.34
C ILE A 224 3.93 -16.27 0.72
N GLY A 225 4.17 -16.57 1.99
CA GLY A 225 3.76 -15.76 3.12
C GLY A 225 3.31 -16.58 4.30
N GLY A 226 2.99 -15.90 5.39
CA GLY A 226 2.43 -16.45 6.62
C GLY A 226 1.43 -15.45 7.21
N GLY A 227 0.80 -15.79 8.32
CA GLY A 227 -0.14 -14.84 8.91
C GLY A 227 -0.98 -15.43 10.05
N ASP A 228 -2.27 -15.55 9.84
CA ASP A 228 -3.19 -16.14 10.81
C ASP A 228 -3.07 -17.68 10.76
N ASP A 229 -2.60 -18.30 11.82
CA ASP A 229 -2.36 -19.73 11.88
C ASP A 229 -3.64 -20.56 11.62
N LYS A 230 -4.80 -20.08 12.05
CA LYS A 230 -6.09 -20.76 11.81
C LYS A 230 -6.47 -20.72 10.35
N TYR A 231 -6.25 -19.58 9.71
CA TYR A 231 -6.53 -19.44 8.29
C TYR A 231 -5.53 -20.23 7.44
N GLU A 232 -4.26 -20.24 7.82
CA GLU A 232 -3.25 -21.08 7.15
C GLU A 232 -3.59 -22.56 7.26
N GLN A 233 -4.00 -23.02 8.44
CA GLN A 233 -4.45 -24.41 8.62
C GLN A 233 -5.70 -24.72 7.79
N PHE A 234 -6.68 -23.82 7.78
CA PHE A 234 -7.86 -23.94 6.92
C PHE A 234 -7.48 -24.10 5.44
N LEU A 235 -6.52 -23.32 4.91
CA LEU A 235 -6.06 -23.45 3.52
C LEU A 235 -5.41 -24.82 3.26
N LYS A 236 -4.58 -25.32 4.17
CA LYS A 236 -3.94 -26.65 4.09
C LYS A 236 -4.98 -27.77 4.12
N ASP A 237 -5.98 -27.68 4.99
CA ASP A 237 -7.08 -28.64 5.07
C ASP A 237 -7.88 -28.66 3.77
N LYS A 238 -8.14 -27.49 3.14
CA LYS A 238 -8.81 -27.40 1.85
C LYS A 238 -8.01 -28.04 0.71
N VAL A 239 -6.71 -27.88 0.69
CA VAL A 239 -5.83 -28.55 -0.29
C VAL A 239 -5.95 -30.06 -0.16
N LEU A 240 -5.96 -30.60 1.07
CA LEU A 240 -6.12 -32.04 1.33
C LEU A 240 -7.52 -32.53 0.96
N GLU A 241 -8.58 -31.80 1.35
CA GLU A 241 -9.98 -32.14 1.04
C GLU A 241 -10.22 -32.23 -0.47
N LEU A 242 -9.62 -31.32 -1.25
CA LEU A 242 -9.74 -31.27 -2.70
C LEU A 242 -8.76 -32.19 -3.43
N GLY A 243 -7.89 -32.90 -2.70
CA GLY A 243 -6.94 -33.85 -3.29
C GLY A 243 -5.85 -33.22 -4.15
N LEU A 244 -5.56 -31.93 -3.97
CA LEU A 244 -4.57 -31.20 -4.77
C LEU A 244 -3.14 -31.58 -4.34
N LYS A 245 -2.29 -31.92 -5.31
CA LYS A 245 -0.88 -32.30 -5.09
C LYS A 245 0.12 -31.23 -5.54
N ASN A 246 -0.36 -30.19 -6.17
CA ASN A 246 0.42 -29.15 -6.85
C ASN A 246 0.27 -27.76 -6.20
N VAL A 247 -0.05 -27.73 -4.90
CA VAL A 247 -0.08 -26.52 -4.09
C VAL A 247 1.08 -26.55 -3.08
N VAL A 248 1.94 -25.54 -3.14
CA VAL A 248 3.13 -25.43 -2.30
C VAL A 248 3.03 -24.23 -1.36
N PHE A 249 3.11 -24.46 -0.07
CA PHE A 249 3.22 -23.41 0.95
C PHE A 249 4.71 -23.17 1.25
N ALA A 250 5.27 -22.06 0.74
CA ALA A 250 6.67 -21.71 0.91
C ALA A 250 6.97 -21.00 2.25
N GLY A 251 5.92 -20.62 3.00
CA GLY A 251 6.09 -19.81 4.19
C GLY A 251 6.54 -18.37 3.89
N PHE A 252 7.00 -17.69 4.93
CA PHE A 252 7.51 -16.32 4.79
C PHE A 252 8.92 -16.34 4.18
N LEU A 253 9.08 -15.70 3.02
CA LEU A 253 10.37 -15.53 2.35
C LEU A 253 10.78 -14.05 2.28
N ASN A 254 12.07 -13.80 2.33
CA ASN A 254 12.64 -12.47 2.16
C ASN A 254 13.96 -12.50 1.37
N GLY A 255 14.48 -11.32 0.96
CA GLY A 255 15.76 -11.21 0.25
C GLY A 255 15.81 -12.10 -0.99
N GLU A 256 16.95 -12.77 -1.18
CA GLU A 256 17.20 -13.62 -2.35
C GLU A 256 16.25 -14.81 -2.48
N GLU A 257 15.81 -15.40 -1.37
CA GLU A 257 14.86 -16.53 -1.41
C GLU A 257 13.53 -16.09 -2.00
N LYS A 258 13.03 -14.92 -1.58
CA LYS A 258 11.83 -14.32 -2.17
C LYS A 258 12.03 -14.00 -3.64
N ASP A 259 13.18 -13.41 -4.02
CA ASP A 259 13.46 -13.05 -5.41
C ASP A 259 13.53 -14.30 -6.29
N LYS A 260 14.16 -15.40 -5.83
CA LYS A 260 14.18 -16.69 -6.54
C LYS A 260 12.80 -17.32 -6.67
N ALA A 261 12.00 -17.31 -5.61
CA ALA A 261 10.65 -17.83 -5.63
C ALA A 261 9.76 -17.06 -6.61
N LEU A 262 9.80 -15.73 -6.59
CA LEU A 262 9.06 -14.90 -7.54
C LEU A 262 9.56 -15.09 -8.97
N ALA A 263 10.87 -15.19 -9.21
CA ALA A 263 11.43 -15.44 -10.54
C ALA A 263 10.96 -16.77 -11.15
N SER A 264 10.48 -17.72 -10.33
CA SER A 264 9.91 -18.97 -10.82
C SER A 264 8.44 -18.84 -11.25
N CYS A 265 7.75 -17.76 -10.88
CA CYS A 265 6.32 -17.58 -11.17
C CYS A 265 6.09 -17.14 -12.63
N SER A 266 5.07 -17.71 -13.26
CA SER A 266 4.59 -17.28 -14.58
C SER A 266 3.67 -16.09 -14.46
N VAL A 267 2.82 -16.08 -13.43
CA VAL A 267 1.85 -15.03 -13.10
C VAL A 267 1.78 -14.89 -11.59
N LEU A 268 1.58 -13.68 -11.08
CA LEU A 268 1.34 -13.41 -9.67
C LEU A 268 -0.12 -13.01 -9.44
N ALA A 269 -0.79 -13.64 -8.47
CA ALA A 269 -2.18 -13.37 -8.18
C ALA A 269 -2.39 -12.69 -6.83
N MET A 270 -3.27 -11.69 -6.82
CA MET A 270 -3.74 -10.99 -5.62
C MET A 270 -5.28 -10.97 -5.60
N PRO A 271 -5.93 -12.05 -5.13
CA PRO A 271 -7.39 -12.22 -5.14
C PRO A 271 -8.09 -11.51 -3.98
N SER A 272 -7.49 -10.43 -3.46
CA SER A 272 -7.95 -9.73 -2.25
C SER A 272 -9.34 -9.12 -2.42
N GLU A 273 -10.13 -9.13 -1.35
CA GLU A 273 -11.42 -8.45 -1.26
C GLU A 273 -11.28 -6.94 -1.45
N PHE A 274 -10.30 -6.34 -0.76
CA PHE A 274 -9.92 -4.95 -0.98
C PHE A 274 -8.46 -4.68 -0.60
N GLU A 275 -7.86 -3.70 -1.27
CA GLU A 275 -6.51 -3.18 -1.03
C GLU A 275 -6.47 -1.66 -1.17
N ASN A 276 -5.54 -1.02 -0.50
CA ASN A 276 -5.27 0.40 -0.78
C ASN A 276 -4.59 0.56 -2.14
N LEU A 277 -3.39 0.04 -2.29
CA LEU A 277 -2.68 -0.05 -3.57
C LEU A 277 -2.32 -1.50 -3.94
N GLY A 278 -1.96 -2.35 -2.96
CA GLY A 278 -1.52 -3.72 -3.21
C GLY A 278 -0.08 -3.76 -3.75
N ASN A 279 0.89 -3.47 -2.89
CA ASN A 279 2.32 -3.45 -3.24
C ASN A 279 2.82 -4.76 -3.91
N VAL A 280 2.10 -5.86 -3.70
CA VAL A 280 2.39 -7.15 -4.35
C VAL A 280 2.37 -7.03 -5.88
N ILE A 281 1.46 -6.24 -6.44
CA ILE A 281 1.40 -5.99 -7.88
C ILE A 281 2.64 -5.22 -8.34
N LEU A 282 3.08 -4.21 -7.58
CA LEU A 282 4.35 -3.53 -7.88
C LEU A 282 5.53 -4.52 -7.90
N GLU A 283 5.57 -5.43 -6.90
CA GLU A 283 6.62 -6.44 -6.78
C GLU A 283 6.61 -7.45 -7.94
N GLY A 284 5.44 -7.81 -8.45
CA GLY A 284 5.29 -8.66 -9.63
C GLY A 284 5.74 -7.95 -10.91
N LEU A 285 5.14 -6.80 -11.19
CA LEU A 285 5.37 -6.09 -12.45
C LEU A 285 6.81 -5.60 -12.60
N VAL A 286 7.47 -5.16 -11.50
CA VAL A 286 8.89 -4.77 -11.57
C VAL A 286 9.81 -5.94 -11.92
N ARG A 287 9.38 -7.18 -11.66
CA ARG A 287 10.08 -8.43 -11.99
C ARG A 287 9.64 -9.03 -13.33
N ARG A 288 8.90 -8.28 -14.13
CA ARG A 288 8.32 -8.75 -15.40
C ARG A 288 7.38 -9.94 -15.25
N ILE A 289 6.65 -10.01 -14.13
CA ILE A 289 5.66 -11.05 -13.87
C ILE A 289 4.27 -10.42 -14.07
N PRO A 290 3.49 -10.84 -15.08
CA PRO A 290 2.11 -10.41 -15.25
C PRO A 290 1.28 -10.71 -13.99
N CYS A 291 0.28 -9.86 -13.71
CA CYS A 291 -0.46 -9.98 -12.47
C CYS A 291 -1.96 -10.19 -12.70
N ILE A 292 -2.59 -10.94 -11.80
CA ILE A 292 -4.04 -11.01 -11.65
C ILE A 292 -4.41 -10.25 -10.38
N ALA A 293 -5.35 -9.32 -10.46
CA ALA A 293 -5.91 -8.64 -9.31
C ALA A 293 -7.44 -8.59 -9.40
N THR A 294 -8.11 -8.52 -8.28
CA THR A 294 -9.55 -8.25 -8.25
C THR A 294 -9.81 -6.75 -8.30
N THR A 295 -11.03 -6.35 -8.64
CA THR A 295 -11.51 -4.96 -8.57
C THR A 295 -11.53 -4.39 -7.15
N GLY A 296 -11.22 -5.21 -6.13
CA GLY A 296 -10.93 -4.76 -4.77
C GLY A 296 -9.61 -4.02 -4.62
N ALA A 297 -8.80 -3.93 -5.69
CA ALA A 297 -7.57 -3.17 -5.74
C ALA A 297 -7.54 -2.26 -6.97
N PRO A 298 -6.97 -1.04 -6.88
CA PRO A 298 -7.02 -0.03 -7.94
C PRO A 298 -5.99 -0.28 -9.05
N TRP A 299 -6.13 -1.40 -9.76
CA TRP A 299 -5.19 -1.85 -10.78
C TRP A 299 -5.81 -1.99 -12.18
N GLU A 300 -6.65 -1.01 -12.58
CA GLU A 300 -7.19 -0.93 -13.95
C GLU A 300 -6.07 -0.97 -15.01
N GLU A 301 -4.88 -0.52 -14.64
CA GLU A 301 -3.68 -0.52 -15.49
C GLU A 301 -3.23 -1.92 -15.91
N LEU A 302 -3.59 -2.99 -15.17
CA LEU A 302 -3.32 -4.36 -15.61
C LEU A 302 -3.96 -4.64 -16.98
N ASN A 303 -5.18 -4.15 -17.18
CA ASN A 303 -5.90 -4.30 -18.45
C ASN A 303 -5.47 -3.25 -19.48
N THR A 304 -5.36 -1.97 -19.10
CA THR A 304 -5.10 -0.87 -20.05
C THR A 304 -3.66 -0.85 -20.57
N GLU A 305 -2.70 -1.31 -19.76
CA GLU A 305 -1.29 -1.43 -20.15
C GLU A 305 -0.92 -2.85 -20.61
N HIS A 306 -1.89 -3.75 -20.71
CA HIS A 306 -1.69 -5.13 -21.14
C HIS A 306 -0.57 -5.84 -20.35
N CYS A 307 -0.59 -5.73 -19.02
CA CYS A 307 0.40 -6.33 -18.13
C CYS A 307 -0.19 -7.30 -17.09
N GLY A 308 -1.46 -7.71 -17.30
CA GLY A 308 -2.16 -8.63 -16.42
C GLY A 308 -3.67 -8.60 -16.64
N TRP A 309 -4.39 -8.97 -15.60
CA TRP A 309 -5.86 -9.03 -15.61
C TRP A 309 -6.42 -8.46 -14.30
N GLN A 310 -7.25 -7.45 -14.41
CA GLN A 310 -8.11 -7.04 -13.30
C GLN A 310 -9.51 -7.56 -13.55
N VAL A 311 -10.06 -8.30 -12.59
CA VAL A 311 -11.34 -9.00 -12.70
C VAL A 311 -12.26 -8.72 -11.51
N PRO A 312 -13.59 -8.88 -11.62
CA PRO A 312 -14.50 -8.78 -10.49
C PRO A 312 -14.13 -9.72 -9.33
N TYR A 313 -14.47 -9.31 -8.11
CA TYR A 313 -14.26 -10.12 -6.92
C TYR A 313 -15.34 -11.21 -6.80
N THR A 314 -15.29 -12.20 -7.68
CA THR A 314 -16.10 -13.42 -7.59
C THR A 314 -15.23 -14.65 -7.83
N GLN A 315 -15.62 -15.80 -7.26
CA GLN A 315 -14.88 -17.04 -7.46
C GLN A 315 -14.78 -17.39 -8.97
N LYS A 316 -15.88 -17.22 -9.69
CA LYS A 316 -15.93 -17.50 -11.12
C LYS A 316 -14.94 -16.65 -11.90
N ASP A 317 -14.93 -15.34 -11.71
CA ASP A 317 -14.07 -14.42 -12.46
C ASP A 317 -12.58 -14.65 -12.12
N ILE A 318 -12.27 -14.98 -10.86
CA ILE A 318 -10.91 -15.35 -10.43
C ILE A 318 -10.49 -16.65 -11.12
N THR A 319 -11.34 -17.69 -11.13
CA THR A 319 -11.06 -18.96 -11.81
C THR A 319 -10.85 -18.76 -13.32
N ASP A 320 -11.71 -17.97 -13.96
CA ASP A 320 -11.61 -17.69 -15.39
C ASP A 320 -10.32 -16.90 -15.73
N ALA A 321 -9.90 -15.97 -14.87
CA ALA A 321 -8.63 -15.26 -15.04
C ALA A 321 -7.41 -16.19 -14.90
N VAL A 322 -7.41 -17.09 -13.91
CA VAL A 322 -6.35 -18.09 -13.75
C VAL A 322 -6.30 -19.03 -14.95
N ARG A 323 -7.46 -19.52 -15.42
CA ARG A 323 -7.56 -20.36 -16.63
C ARG A 323 -7.01 -19.63 -17.85
N LYS A 324 -7.39 -18.36 -18.06
CA LYS A 324 -6.89 -17.54 -19.16
C LYS A 324 -5.38 -17.40 -19.10
N ALA A 325 -4.82 -17.12 -17.91
CA ALA A 325 -3.39 -17.00 -17.71
C ALA A 325 -2.63 -18.31 -18.05
N MET A 326 -3.19 -19.47 -17.69
CA MET A 326 -2.61 -20.78 -18.01
C MET A 326 -2.66 -21.09 -19.51
N CYS A 327 -3.67 -20.60 -20.25
CA CYS A 327 -3.79 -20.76 -21.69
C CYS A 327 -2.99 -19.72 -22.50
N THR A 328 -2.43 -18.70 -21.83
CA THR A 328 -1.63 -17.66 -22.49
C THR A 328 -0.23 -18.19 -22.79
N SER A 329 0.28 -17.96 -24.00
CA SER A 329 1.58 -18.45 -24.41
C SER A 329 2.73 -17.81 -23.60
N THR A 330 3.86 -18.48 -23.53
CA THR A 330 5.04 -17.96 -22.82
C THR A 330 5.51 -16.63 -23.41
N GLU A 331 5.43 -16.50 -24.73
CA GLU A 331 5.79 -15.27 -25.47
C GLU A 331 4.87 -14.12 -25.10
N GLU A 332 3.57 -14.37 -25.02
CA GLU A 332 2.58 -13.36 -24.63
C GLU A 332 2.74 -12.97 -23.16
N LEU A 333 2.93 -13.93 -22.25
CA LEU A 333 3.24 -13.64 -20.85
C LEU A 333 4.53 -12.82 -20.70
N SER A 334 5.56 -13.11 -21.51
CA SER A 334 6.81 -12.33 -21.53
C SER A 334 6.56 -10.88 -21.96
N LEU A 335 5.77 -10.68 -23.04
CA LEU A 335 5.42 -9.35 -23.52
C LEU A 335 4.62 -8.56 -22.46
N MET A 336 3.65 -9.22 -21.81
CA MET A 336 2.88 -8.63 -20.70
C MET A 336 3.81 -8.24 -19.53
N GLY A 337 4.79 -9.06 -19.22
CA GLY A 337 5.79 -8.77 -18.20
C GLY A 337 6.63 -7.54 -18.54
N GLU A 338 7.07 -7.40 -19.80
CA GLU A 338 7.81 -6.20 -20.26
C GLU A 338 6.94 -4.94 -20.23
N ASN A 339 5.65 -5.04 -20.57
CA ASN A 339 4.70 -3.93 -20.43
C ASN A 339 4.60 -3.50 -18.96
N GLY A 340 4.47 -4.45 -18.04
CA GLY A 340 4.43 -4.19 -16.61
C GLY A 340 5.71 -3.51 -16.11
N ARG A 341 6.88 -3.98 -16.53
CA ARG A 341 8.16 -3.37 -16.17
C ARG A 341 8.24 -1.92 -16.66
N ARG A 342 7.85 -1.63 -17.89
CA ARG A 342 7.81 -0.26 -18.44
C ARG A 342 6.86 0.65 -17.67
N LEU A 343 5.70 0.13 -17.24
CA LEU A 343 4.77 0.86 -16.36
C LEU A 343 5.45 1.21 -15.03
N MET A 344 6.15 0.24 -14.40
CA MET A 344 6.85 0.48 -13.14
C MET A 344 7.94 1.55 -13.29
N GLU A 345 8.74 1.49 -14.32
CA GLU A 345 9.80 2.47 -14.61
C GLU A 345 9.26 3.88 -14.82
N ARG A 346 8.18 4.01 -15.59
CA ARG A 346 7.58 5.29 -15.94
C ARG A 346 6.85 5.97 -14.79
N LYS A 347 6.09 5.21 -13.97
CA LYS A 347 5.12 5.78 -13.01
C LYS A 347 5.43 5.45 -11.56
N TYR A 348 5.94 4.26 -11.28
CA TYR A 348 6.06 3.72 -9.93
C TYR A 348 7.51 3.63 -9.43
N SER A 349 8.49 3.98 -10.23
CA SER A 349 9.90 3.97 -9.81
C SER A 349 10.13 4.95 -8.66
N VAL A 350 11.12 4.67 -7.84
CA VAL A 350 11.57 5.56 -6.75
C VAL A 350 11.80 6.98 -7.29
N GLU A 351 12.40 7.09 -8.47
CA GLU A 351 12.69 8.37 -9.11
C GLU A 351 11.42 9.11 -9.53
N ALA A 352 10.47 8.43 -10.20
CA ALA A 352 9.22 9.04 -10.67
C ALA A 352 8.38 9.53 -9.48
N VAL A 353 8.18 8.68 -8.47
CA VAL A 353 7.40 9.03 -7.27
C VAL A 353 8.05 10.15 -6.47
N ALA A 354 9.37 10.14 -6.33
CA ALA A 354 10.09 11.21 -5.64
C ALA A 354 10.02 12.54 -6.39
N LYS A 355 10.03 12.51 -7.72
CA LYS A 355 9.81 13.71 -8.56
C LYS A 355 8.42 14.31 -8.30
N ASP A 356 7.39 13.47 -8.26
CA ASP A 356 6.02 13.93 -8.01
C ASP A 356 5.87 14.50 -6.60
N LEU A 357 6.43 13.86 -5.57
CA LEU A 357 6.46 14.38 -4.20
C LEU A 357 7.19 15.73 -4.13
N LYS A 358 8.36 15.85 -4.77
CA LYS A 358 9.15 17.09 -4.81
C LYS A 358 8.36 18.23 -5.45
N VAL A 359 7.67 17.98 -6.57
CA VAL A 359 6.87 18.98 -7.27
C VAL A 359 5.70 19.45 -6.39
N VAL A 360 5.00 18.53 -5.68
CA VAL A 360 3.96 18.88 -4.71
C VAL A 360 4.54 19.74 -3.58
N TYR A 361 5.69 19.41 -3.03
CA TYR A 361 6.32 20.21 -1.99
C TYR A 361 6.72 21.61 -2.49
N GLN A 362 7.24 21.71 -3.71
CA GLN A 362 7.56 23.00 -4.33
C GLN A 362 6.31 23.86 -4.52
N TRP A 363 5.22 23.27 -5.01
CA TRP A 363 3.95 23.96 -5.14
C TRP A 363 3.42 24.47 -3.79
N ILE A 364 3.43 23.64 -2.75
CA ILE A 364 2.99 24.02 -1.39
C ILE A 364 3.81 25.21 -0.85
N LEU A 365 5.09 25.29 -1.18
CA LEU A 365 5.98 26.39 -0.78
C LEU A 365 5.90 27.60 -1.72
N GLY A 366 5.01 27.63 -2.69
CA GLY A 366 4.87 28.71 -3.66
C GLY A 366 6.05 28.83 -4.64
N LYS A 367 6.80 27.73 -4.86
CA LYS A 367 7.98 27.65 -5.74
C LYS A 367 7.72 26.93 -7.06
N GLY A 368 6.47 26.72 -7.41
CA GLY A 368 6.05 26.01 -8.62
C GLY A 368 4.54 26.07 -8.83
N GLU A 369 4.10 25.66 -10.02
CA GLU A 369 2.68 25.55 -10.35
C GLU A 369 2.05 24.32 -9.68
N LYS A 370 0.70 24.34 -9.58
CA LYS A 370 -0.06 23.19 -9.08
C LYS A 370 0.05 22.02 -10.06
N PRO A 371 0.53 20.86 -9.63
CA PRO A 371 0.59 19.68 -10.49
C PRO A 371 -0.81 19.21 -10.94
N GLU A 372 -0.91 18.62 -12.13
CA GLU A 372 -2.17 18.11 -12.68
C GLU A 372 -2.78 16.98 -11.84
N PHE A 373 -1.94 16.19 -11.17
CA PHE A 373 -2.36 15.11 -10.26
C PHE A 373 -2.73 15.59 -8.85
N VAL A 374 -2.84 16.92 -8.64
CA VAL A 374 -3.39 17.52 -7.42
C VAL A 374 -4.82 17.97 -7.66
N TYR A 375 -5.77 17.32 -7.00
CA TYR A 375 -7.20 17.53 -7.13
C TYR A 375 -7.73 18.40 -5.99
N GLU A 376 -8.34 19.52 -6.32
CA GLU A 376 -9.01 20.37 -5.33
C GLU A 376 -10.40 19.82 -4.97
N GLY A 377 -10.77 19.91 -3.69
CA GLY A 377 -12.13 19.61 -3.25
C GLY A 377 -13.06 20.78 -3.60
N LYS A 378 -14.20 20.48 -4.19
CA LYS A 378 -15.25 21.47 -4.42
C LYS A 378 -16.10 21.61 -3.16
N LYS A 379 -16.56 22.82 -2.82
CA LYS A 379 -17.55 23.04 -1.73
C LYS A 379 -18.86 22.26 -1.95
N SER A 380 -19.20 21.93 -3.20
CA SER A 380 -20.31 21.02 -3.56
C SER A 380 -20.16 19.60 -3.01
N ASP A 381 -18.91 19.15 -2.80
CA ASP A 381 -18.61 17.82 -2.26
C ASP A 381 -18.98 17.75 -0.75
N VAL A 382 -19.21 18.92 -0.11
CA VAL A 382 -19.65 19.04 1.29
C VAL A 382 -21.12 18.62 1.47
N ASN A 383 -21.96 18.65 0.43
CA ASN A 383 -23.35 18.19 0.50
C ASN A 383 -23.46 16.65 0.61
N ALA A 384 -22.45 15.91 0.16
CA ALA A 384 -22.31 14.48 0.46
C ALA A 384 -22.04 14.23 1.96
N LYS A 385 -21.52 15.25 2.68
CA LYS A 385 -21.25 15.24 4.12
C LYS A 385 -22.48 14.87 4.97
N THR A 386 -23.65 15.36 4.56
CA THR A 386 -24.91 15.14 5.30
C THR A 386 -25.48 13.74 5.08
N ALA A 387 -25.28 13.16 3.89
CA ALA A 387 -25.74 11.81 3.57
C ALA A 387 -24.84 10.74 4.25
N PHE A 388 -23.53 10.83 4.08
CA PHE A 388 -22.60 9.85 4.64
C PHE A 388 -22.56 9.87 6.18
N VAL A 389 -22.57 11.06 6.80
CA VAL A 389 -22.67 11.19 8.28
C VAL A 389 -24.01 10.67 8.78
N LYS A 390 -25.14 10.87 8.04
CA LYS A 390 -26.43 10.25 8.37
C LYS A 390 -26.40 8.73 8.23
N GLU A 391 -25.79 8.18 7.19
CA GLU A 391 -25.65 6.73 6.98
C GLU A 391 -24.74 6.08 8.02
N LEU A 392 -23.63 6.75 8.42
CA LEU A 392 -22.80 6.36 9.57
C LEU A 392 -23.61 6.34 10.89
N HIS A 393 -24.53 7.29 11.10
CA HIS A 393 -25.39 7.33 12.29
C HIS A 393 -26.51 6.27 12.24
N GLN A 394 -27.00 5.91 11.05
CA GLN A 394 -28.05 4.92 10.86
C GLN A 394 -27.57 3.46 10.83
N GLY A 395 -26.24 3.22 10.90
CA GLY A 395 -25.69 1.86 10.87
C GLY A 395 -25.80 1.15 9.51
N LYS A 396 -26.26 1.84 8.46
CA LYS A 396 -26.53 1.23 7.14
C LYS A 396 -25.30 0.95 6.28
N LEU A 397 -24.14 1.49 6.63
CA LEU A 397 -22.88 1.27 5.92
C LEU A 397 -22.06 0.05 6.42
N PHE A 398 -22.66 -0.78 7.28
CA PHE A 398 -21.96 -1.87 7.95
C PHE A 398 -22.79 -3.17 8.03
N VAL A 399 -23.62 -3.45 7.02
CA VAL A 399 -24.25 -4.76 6.82
C VAL A 399 -23.52 -5.54 5.77
#